data_746a76d6481996c5b7911d008b4e5bdb
#
_entry.id   746a76d6481996c5b7911d008b4e5bdb
#
_cell.length_a   1.000
_cell.length_b   1.000
_cell.length_c   1.000
_cell.angle_alpha   90.00
_cell.angle_beta   90.00
_cell.angle_gamma   90.00
#
_symmetry.space_group_name_H-M   'P 1'
#
loop_
_entity.id
_entity.type
_entity.pdbx_description
1 polymer ?
#
loop_
_entity_poly.entity_id
_entity_poly.type
_entity_poly.pdbx_seq_one_letter_code
_entity_poly.pdbx_strand_id
1 'polypeptide(L)'
;MNAAVITLCVAIATFVLQEGITNIIHGLIFRIFGDVHNGDRIEIAIDGVTYTGTVSKRTIRHIIINDIQTNAEIVIPNCKVDMSVIKNSYNGKEEHNKYIVELPVSYPDAEDEMKTTLIRSTIARIISECEYTTAPSPSIIVNYKDSYVGYSFFVITNSVEDNFKACSWIKEKLVQTLAKDDIHIPYNVLDVNIKEHSHG
;
A
#
# COMPACT_ATOMS: atom_id res chain seq x y z
N MET A 1 35.28 1.14 47.98
CA MET A 1 33.99 0.97 47.27
C MET A 1 33.74 -0.53 47.27
N ASN A 2 32.57 -0.99 47.82
CA ASN A 2 32.29 -2.43 47.96
C ASN A 2 32.12 -3.10 46.59
N ALA A 3 32.72 -4.26 46.37
CA ALA A 3 32.58 -5.01 45.10
C ALA A 3 31.14 -5.20 44.69
N ALA A 4 30.20 -5.39 45.64
CA ALA A 4 28.79 -5.48 45.39
C ALA A 4 28.20 -4.23 44.75
N VAL A 5 28.64 -3.02 45.12
CA VAL A 5 28.17 -1.76 44.53
C VAL A 5 28.69 -1.63 43.10
N ILE A 6 29.91 -2.02 42.83
CA ILE A 6 30.47 -2.00 41.47
C ILE A 6 29.71 -2.97 40.56
N THR A 7 29.46 -4.19 41.05
CA THR A 7 28.70 -5.19 40.29
C THR A 7 27.27 -4.71 39.98
N LEU A 8 26.61 -4.09 40.95
CA LEU A 8 25.27 -3.52 40.75
C LEU A 8 25.29 -2.39 39.73
N CYS A 9 26.25 -1.47 39.80
CA CYS A 9 26.38 -0.37 38.82
C CYS A 9 26.65 -0.89 37.41
N VAL A 10 27.50 -1.90 37.27
CA VAL A 10 27.79 -2.54 35.98
C VAL A 10 26.54 -3.23 35.43
N ALA A 11 25.80 -3.97 36.26
CA ALA A 11 24.56 -4.62 35.85
C ALA A 11 23.50 -3.62 35.35
N ILE A 12 23.32 -2.52 36.09
CA ILE A 12 22.37 -1.44 35.69
C ILE A 12 22.84 -0.79 34.38
N ALA A 13 24.14 -0.46 34.26
CA ALA A 13 24.68 0.14 33.06
C ALA A 13 24.51 -0.79 31.84
N THR A 14 24.76 -2.09 32.00
CA THR A 14 24.57 -3.09 30.95
C THR A 14 23.10 -3.15 30.50
N PHE A 15 22.20 -3.18 31.47
CA PHE A 15 20.75 -3.21 31.17
C PHE A 15 20.28 -1.96 30.40
N VAL A 16 20.69 -0.77 30.83
CA VAL A 16 20.36 0.50 30.20
C VAL A 16 20.95 0.62 28.77
N LEU A 17 22.17 0.11 28.59
CA LEU A 17 22.85 0.17 27.28
C LEU A 17 22.39 -0.92 26.32
N GLN A 18 21.75 -1.99 26.81
CA GLN A 18 21.40 -3.16 26.02
C GLN A 18 20.53 -2.79 24.80
N GLU A 19 19.49 -1.97 24.96
CA GLU A 19 18.64 -1.56 23.86
C GLU A 19 19.40 -0.72 22.81
N GLY A 20 20.28 0.16 23.28
CA GLY A 20 21.09 0.99 22.38
C GLY A 20 22.05 0.16 21.53
N ILE A 21 22.71 -0.81 22.16
CA ILE A 21 23.67 -1.72 21.49
C ILE A 21 22.92 -2.63 20.53
N THR A 22 21.80 -3.19 20.95
CA THR A 22 20.94 -4.03 20.12
C THR A 22 20.48 -3.29 18.86
N ASN A 23 20.01 -2.05 18.98
CA ASN A 23 19.63 -1.21 17.85
C ASN A 23 20.79 -0.99 16.86
N ILE A 24 22.01 -0.79 17.36
CA ILE A 24 23.19 -0.58 16.50
C ILE A 24 23.54 -1.87 15.76
N ILE A 25 23.49 -3.02 16.44
CA ILE A 25 23.79 -4.33 15.83
C ILE A 25 22.77 -4.64 14.76
N HIS A 26 21.47 -4.52 15.03
CA HIS A 26 20.41 -4.71 14.04
C HIS A 26 20.55 -3.73 12.85
N GLY A 27 20.91 -2.48 13.14
CA GLY A 27 21.17 -1.50 12.08
C GLY A 27 22.34 -1.85 11.18
N LEU A 28 23.40 -2.41 11.75
CA LEU A 28 24.55 -2.86 10.97
C LEU A 28 24.20 -4.08 10.10
N ILE A 29 23.52 -5.07 10.68
CA ILE A 29 23.05 -6.27 9.98
C ILE A 29 22.10 -5.85 8.83
N PHE A 30 21.10 -5.02 9.13
CA PHE A 30 20.13 -4.54 8.15
C PHE A 30 20.78 -3.70 7.04
N ARG A 31 21.85 -2.97 7.34
CA ARG A 31 22.59 -2.20 6.34
C ARG A 31 23.42 -3.06 5.41
N ILE A 32 23.97 -4.18 5.89
CA ILE A 32 24.83 -5.07 5.12
C ILE A 32 24.02 -6.08 4.33
N PHE A 33 22.96 -6.65 4.92
CA PHE A 33 22.19 -7.77 4.37
C PHE A 33 20.76 -7.42 3.99
N GLY A 34 20.27 -6.23 4.37
CA GLY A 34 18.89 -5.83 4.09
C GLY A 34 18.68 -5.35 2.66
N ASP A 35 17.61 -5.85 2.02
CA ASP A 35 17.22 -5.54 0.64
C ASP A 35 16.44 -4.22 0.49
N VAL A 36 16.43 -3.38 1.52
CA VAL A 36 15.73 -2.09 1.50
C VAL A 36 16.73 -0.96 1.27
N HIS A 37 16.48 -0.11 0.30
CA HIS A 37 17.37 0.99 -0.10
C HIS A 37 16.67 2.35 0.06
N ASN A 38 17.46 3.44 0.05
CA ASN A 38 16.90 4.78 -0.01
C ASN A 38 16.14 4.95 -1.35
N GLY A 39 14.94 5.51 -1.27
CA GLY A 39 14.02 5.63 -2.41
C GLY A 39 13.03 4.47 -2.55
N ASP A 40 13.25 3.36 -1.84
CA ASP A 40 12.30 2.25 -1.88
C ASP A 40 10.97 2.64 -1.23
N ARG A 41 9.88 2.18 -1.84
CA ARG A 41 8.55 2.27 -1.25
C ARG A 41 8.28 1.00 -0.45
N ILE A 42 8.15 1.16 0.84
CA ILE A 42 7.94 0.04 1.76
C ILE A 42 6.64 0.17 2.54
N GLU A 43 6.09 -0.98 2.86
CA GLU A 43 5.02 -1.14 3.84
C GLU A 43 5.58 -2.04 4.95
N ILE A 44 5.55 -1.56 6.17
CA ILE A 44 6.11 -2.26 7.33
C ILE A 44 5.06 -2.31 8.45
N ALA A 45 4.83 -3.50 8.99
CA ALA A 45 3.92 -3.71 10.10
C ALA A 45 4.70 -3.84 11.42
N ILE A 46 4.47 -2.91 12.35
CA ILE A 46 5.13 -2.87 13.67
C ILE A 46 4.07 -2.73 14.76
N ASP A 47 4.09 -3.64 15.72
CA ASP A 47 3.19 -3.62 16.89
C ASP A 47 1.70 -3.47 16.50
N GLY A 48 1.28 -4.06 15.36
CA GLY A 48 -0.09 -4.01 14.86
C GLY A 48 -0.45 -2.75 14.05
N VAL A 49 0.48 -1.82 13.90
CA VAL A 49 0.32 -0.62 13.06
C VAL A 49 1.10 -0.79 11.77
N THR A 50 0.45 -0.52 10.65
CA THR A 50 1.08 -0.55 9.33
C THR A 50 1.51 0.84 8.91
N TYR A 51 2.78 1.00 8.61
CA TYR A 51 3.38 2.22 8.09
C TYR A 51 3.71 2.04 6.61
N THR A 52 3.28 2.97 5.77
CA THR A 52 3.56 2.94 4.34
C THR A 52 4.23 4.24 3.92
N GLY A 53 5.41 4.12 3.33
CA GLY A 53 6.17 5.31 2.97
C GLY A 53 7.34 5.03 2.05
N THR A 54 7.99 6.11 1.63
CA THR A 54 9.24 6.05 0.87
C THR A 54 10.43 6.21 1.81
N VAL A 55 11.41 5.34 1.72
CA VAL A 55 12.63 5.39 2.52
C VAL A 55 13.44 6.62 2.13
N SER A 56 13.49 7.61 3.03
CA SER A 56 14.27 8.82 2.82
C SER A 56 15.73 8.65 3.25
N LYS A 57 15.94 7.96 4.38
CA LYS A 57 17.28 7.78 4.93
C LYS A 57 17.39 6.53 5.77
N ARG A 58 18.53 5.83 5.63
CA ARG A 58 18.94 4.70 6.49
C ARG A 58 20.12 5.11 7.32
N THR A 59 19.99 5.02 8.62
CA THR A 59 21.07 5.27 9.59
C THR A 59 21.44 3.98 10.32
N ILE A 60 22.50 4.02 11.13
CA ILE A 60 22.91 2.87 11.93
C ILE A 60 21.92 2.54 13.07
N ARG A 61 21.07 3.49 13.48
CA ARG A 61 20.14 3.34 14.60
C ARG A 61 18.68 3.24 14.17
N HIS A 62 18.31 3.86 13.06
CA HIS A 62 16.93 3.96 12.60
C HIS A 62 16.85 4.10 11.08
N ILE A 63 15.70 3.74 10.53
CA ILE A 63 15.27 4.08 9.19
C ILE A 63 14.29 5.25 9.28
N ILE A 64 14.33 6.16 8.31
CA ILE A 64 13.39 7.26 8.17
C ILE A 64 12.60 7.01 6.90
N ILE A 65 11.29 6.99 7.02
CA ILE A 65 10.36 6.87 5.90
C ILE A 65 9.47 8.11 5.85
N ASN A 66 9.22 8.61 4.66
CA ASN A 66 8.24 9.68 4.43
C ASN A 66 6.90 9.02 4.13
N ASP A 67 5.92 9.29 4.97
CA ASP A 67 4.55 8.83 4.79
C ASP A 67 3.98 9.33 3.46
N ILE A 68 3.35 8.43 2.71
CA ILE A 68 2.87 8.74 1.36
C ILE A 68 1.69 9.71 1.36
N GLN A 69 0.86 9.69 2.40
CA GLN A 69 -0.35 10.51 2.45
C GLN A 69 -0.09 11.89 3.03
N THR A 70 0.70 11.94 4.10
CA THR A 70 0.91 13.16 4.88
C THR A 70 2.26 13.82 4.63
N ASN A 71 3.18 13.12 3.96
CA ASN A 71 4.59 13.47 3.80
C ASN A 71 5.33 13.70 5.15
N ALA A 72 4.77 13.14 6.23
CA ALA A 72 5.39 13.19 7.54
C ALA A 72 6.58 12.23 7.61
N GLU A 73 7.64 12.64 8.30
CA GLU A 73 8.76 11.74 8.59
C GLU A 73 8.41 10.79 9.73
N ILE A 74 8.52 9.48 9.47
CA ILE A 74 8.35 8.43 10.46
C ILE A 74 9.72 7.82 10.72
N VAL A 75 10.17 7.90 11.98
CA VAL A 75 11.46 7.38 12.42
C VAL A 75 11.27 6.04 13.12
N ILE A 76 11.81 4.97 12.53
CA ILE A 76 11.65 3.61 13.05
C ILE A 76 12.99 3.05 13.50
N PRO A 77 13.12 2.59 14.75
CA PRO A 77 14.34 1.93 15.23
C PRO A 77 14.67 0.66 14.44
N ASN A 78 15.94 0.44 14.08
CA ASN A 78 16.34 -0.69 13.25
C ASN A 78 16.00 -2.06 13.86
N CYS A 79 16.02 -2.20 15.19
CA CYS A 79 15.60 -3.45 15.83
C CYS A 79 14.12 -3.79 15.56
N LYS A 80 13.25 -2.80 15.44
CA LYS A 80 11.86 -3.03 15.09
C LYS A 80 11.71 -3.38 13.61
N VAL A 81 12.49 -2.75 12.75
CA VAL A 81 12.52 -3.01 11.30
C VAL A 81 12.98 -4.43 11.00
N ASP A 82 14.08 -4.86 11.60
CA ASP A 82 14.69 -6.18 11.38
C ASP A 82 13.78 -7.34 11.86
N MET A 83 12.93 -7.08 12.85
CA MET A 83 11.96 -8.05 13.39
C MET A 83 10.60 -8.01 12.69
N SER A 84 10.42 -7.16 11.70
CA SER A 84 9.13 -6.92 11.06
C SER A 84 9.06 -7.53 9.66
N VAL A 85 7.83 -7.79 9.20
CA VAL A 85 7.59 -8.13 7.80
C VAL A 85 7.59 -6.85 6.99
N ILE A 86 8.48 -6.77 6.01
CA ILE A 86 8.61 -5.63 5.10
C ILE A 86 8.13 -6.07 3.74
N LYS A 87 7.14 -5.35 3.20
CA LYS A 87 6.74 -5.45 1.81
C LYS A 87 7.41 -4.31 1.04
N ASN A 88 8.40 -4.63 0.23
CA ASN A 88 9.07 -3.68 -0.63
C ASN A 88 8.36 -3.67 -2.00
N SER A 89 7.70 -2.57 -2.32
CA SER A 89 6.96 -2.39 -3.58
C SER A 89 7.83 -1.82 -4.70
N TYR A 90 9.01 -1.29 -4.35
CA TYR A 90 9.95 -0.71 -5.30
C TYR A 90 11.37 -0.93 -4.79
N ASN A 91 12.15 -1.70 -5.52
CA ASN A 91 13.55 -2.01 -5.21
C ASN A 91 14.53 -1.47 -6.27
N GLY A 92 14.28 -0.26 -6.77
CA GLY A 92 15.12 0.39 -7.78
C GLY A 92 14.94 -0.15 -9.21
N LYS A 93 14.00 -1.07 -9.44
CA LYS A 93 13.69 -1.59 -10.78
C LYS A 93 12.39 -0.94 -11.27
N GLU A 94 12.42 -0.40 -12.48
CA GLU A 94 11.26 0.28 -13.11
C GLU A 94 10.00 -0.59 -13.17
N GLU A 95 10.15 -1.91 -13.22
CA GLU A 95 9.05 -2.88 -13.28
C GLU A 95 8.19 -2.96 -12.01
N HIS A 96 8.56 -2.30 -10.93
CA HIS A 96 7.91 -2.43 -9.62
C HIS A 96 6.97 -1.27 -9.26
N ASN A 97 6.84 -0.25 -10.10
CA ASN A 97 5.86 0.82 -9.93
C ASN A 97 4.44 0.36 -10.29
N LYS A 98 4.01 -0.77 -9.70
CA LYS A 98 2.68 -1.34 -9.94
C LYS A 98 1.72 -0.89 -8.87
N TYR A 99 0.58 -0.36 -9.30
CA TYR A 99 -0.53 -0.01 -8.43
C TYR A 99 -1.78 -0.76 -8.85
N ILE A 100 -2.53 -1.29 -7.88
CA ILE A 100 -3.80 -1.97 -8.16
C ILE A 100 -4.91 -0.94 -8.09
N VAL A 101 -5.69 -0.86 -9.17
CA VAL A 101 -6.93 -0.10 -9.23
C VAL A 101 -8.09 -1.07 -9.28
N GLU A 102 -9.09 -0.87 -8.44
CA GLU A 102 -10.34 -1.61 -8.47
C GLU A 102 -11.47 -0.67 -8.92
N LEU A 103 -12.20 -1.11 -9.94
CA LEU A 103 -13.39 -0.47 -10.46
C LEU A 103 -14.60 -1.31 -10.05
N PRO A 104 -15.48 -0.82 -9.18
CA PRO A 104 -16.73 -1.49 -8.86
C PRO A 104 -17.75 -1.28 -9.98
N VAL A 105 -18.47 -2.32 -10.37
CA VAL A 105 -19.52 -2.29 -11.38
C VAL A 105 -20.74 -3.01 -10.82
N SER A 106 -21.94 -2.55 -11.14
CA SER A 106 -23.19 -3.19 -10.72
C SER A 106 -23.31 -4.60 -11.31
N TYR A 107 -23.97 -5.51 -10.59
CA TYR A 107 -24.18 -6.88 -11.06
C TYR A 107 -24.90 -6.94 -12.42
N PRO A 108 -26.02 -6.20 -12.66
CA PRO A 108 -26.69 -6.25 -13.94
C PRO A 108 -25.81 -5.84 -15.13
N ASP A 109 -24.91 -4.88 -14.92
CA ASP A 109 -23.99 -4.43 -15.98
C ASP A 109 -22.82 -5.39 -16.17
N ALA A 110 -22.39 -6.07 -15.12
CA ALA A 110 -21.32 -7.07 -15.17
C ALA A 110 -21.79 -8.42 -15.76
N GLU A 111 -23.08 -8.71 -15.74
CA GLU A 111 -23.67 -9.91 -16.35
C GLU A 111 -23.94 -9.72 -17.86
N ASP A 112 -24.01 -8.49 -18.33
CA ASP A 112 -24.15 -8.16 -19.75
C ASP A 112 -22.82 -8.32 -20.49
N GLU A 113 -22.75 -9.24 -21.44
CA GLU A 113 -21.53 -9.56 -22.19
C GLU A 113 -21.04 -8.37 -23.02
N MET A 114 -21.95 -7.57 -23.60
CA MET A 114 -21.59 -6.39 -24.37
C MET A 114 -21.00 -5.31 -23.46
N LYS A 115 -21.63 -5.04 -22.32
CA LYS A 115 -21.14 -4.09 -21.33
C LYS A 115 -19.81 -4.55 -20.73
N THR A 116 -19.64 -5.83 -20.42
CA THR A 116 -18.38 -6.40 -19.95
C THR A 116 -17.24 -6.18 -20.94
N THR A 117 -17.49 -6.40 -22.23
CA THR A 117 -16.50 -6.16 -23.28
C THR A 117 -16.15 -4.67 -23.37
N LEU A 118 -17.18 -3.80 -23.29
CA LEU A 118 -17.00 -2.35 -23.29
C LEU A 118 -16.19 -1.88 -22.08
N ILE A 119 -16.48 -2.38 -20.88
CA ILE A 119 -15.73 -2.07 -19.65
C ILE A 119 -14.24 -2.40 -19.84
N ARG A 120 -13.93 -3.61 -20.31
CA ARG A 120 -12.55 -4.05 -20.52
C ARG A 120 -11.79 -3.20 -21.53
N SER A 121 -12.42 -2.90 -22.67
CA SER A 121 -11.83 -2.05 -23.70
C SER A 121 -11.64 -0.60 -23.23
N THR A 122 -12.60 -0.08 -22.46
CA THR A 122 -12.52 1.26 -21.88
C THR A 122 -11.40 1.37 -20.85
N ILE A 123 -11.23 0.37 -19.97
CA ILE A 123 -10.10 0.32 -19.03
C ILE A 123 -8.78 0.36 -19.80
N ALA A 124 -8.59 -0.50 -20.80
CA ALA A 124 -7.36 -0.57 -21.57
C ALA A 124 -7.07 0.76 -22.29
N ARG A 125 -8.07 1.38 -22.90
CA ARG A 125 -7.94 2.67 -23.58
C ARG A 125 -7.56 3.79 -22.61
N ILE A 126 -8.27 3.94 -21.49
CA ILE A 126 -8.00 5.01 -20.53
C ILE A 126 -6.61 4.87 -19.91
N ILE A 127 -6.13 3.65 -19.65
CA ILE A 127 -4.76 3.46 -19.18
C ILE A 127 -3.74 3.89 -20.24
N SER A 128 -3.99 3.57 -21.51
CA SER A 128 -3.10 3.97 -22.60
C SER A 128 -3.08 5.49 -22.86
N GLU A 129 -4.15 6.21 -22.52
CA GLU A 129 -4.24 7.67 -22.65
C GLU A 129 -3.61 8.41 -21.46
N CYS A 130 -3.29 7.71 -20.37
CA CYS A 130 -2.76 8.34 -19.16
C CYS A 130 -1.26 8.64 -19.30
N GLU A 131 -0.87 9.92 -19.21
CA GLU A 131 0.51 10.37 -19.34
C GLU A 131 1.45 9.87 -18.22
N TYR A 132 0.89 9.45 -17.08
CA TYR A 132 1.64 8.96 -15.92
C TYR A 132 1.95 7.47 -15.98
N THR A 133 1.52 6.76 -17.04
CA THR A 133 1.67 5.30 -17.13
C THR A 133 2.58 4.89 -18.28
N THR A 134 3.29 3.78 -18.09
CA THR A 134 4.13 3.13 -19.11
C THR A 134 3.45 1.88 -19.69
N ALA A 135 2.15 1.79 -19.69
CA ALA A 135 1.42 0.53 -19.68
C ALA A 135 1.44 -0.33 -20.96
N PRO A 136 1.67 -1.63 -20.81
CA PRO A 136 1.05 -2.66 -21.65
C PRO A 136 -0.43 -2.84 -21.27
N SER A 137 -1.22 -3.52 -22.13
CA SER A 137 -2.62 -3.85 -21.81
C SER A 137 -2.75 -4.52 -20.46
N PRO A 138 -3.58 -4.02 -19.55
CA PRO A 138 -3.68 -4.55 -18.21
C PRO A 138 -4.33 -5.93 -18.22
N SER A 139 -3.81 -6.84 -17.39
CA SER A 139 -4.55 -8.04 -17.01
C SER A 139 -5.65 -7.63 -16.04
N ILE A 140 -6.91 -7.85 -16.42
CA ILE A 140 -8.08 -7.51 -15.62
C ILE A 140 -8.55 -8.76 -14.88
N ILE A 141 -8.55 -8.69 -13.56
CA ILE A 141 -9.06 -9.73 -12.67
C ILE A 141 -10.46 -9.32 -12.23
N VAL A 142 -11.43 -10.21 -12.39
CA VAL A 142 -12.81 -9.96 -11.97
C VAL A 142 -13.05 -10.65 -10.64
N ASN A 143 -13.47 -9.89 -9.63
CA ASN A 143 -13.76 -10.37 -8.29
C ASN A 143 -15.23 -10.10 -7.96
N TYR A 144 -15.97 -11.13 -7.58
CA TYR A 144 -17.35 -10.99 -7.11
C TYR A 144 -17.34 -10.62 -5.63
N LYS A 145 -18.02 -9.53 -5.27
CA LYS A 145 -18.18 -9.00 -3.92
C LYS A 145 -19.66 -9.02 -3.53
N ASP A 146 -19.99 -8.79 -2.28
CA ASP A 146 -21.38 -8.86 -1.80
C ASP A 146 -22.34 -7.89 -2.52
N SER A 147 -21.87 -6.71 -2.93
CA SER A 147 -22.70 -5.64 -3.50
C SER A 147 -22.30 -5.22 -4.91
N TYR A 148 -21.20 -5.72 -5.46
CA TYR A 148 -20.69 -5.33 -6.77
C TYR A 148 -19.73 -6.35 -7.35
N VAL A 149 -19.44 -6.22 -8.63
CA VAL A 149 -18.36 -6.95 -9.30
C VAL A 149 -17.17 -6.01 -9.45
N GLY A 150 -16.03 -6.38 -8.82
CA GLY A 150 -14.80 -5.60 -8.85
C GLY A 150 -13.93 -5.99 -10.04
N TYR A 151 -13.64 -5.05 -10.93
CA TYR A 151 -12.64 -5.19 -11.98
C TYR A 151 -11.31 -4.64 -11.46
N SER A 152 -10.41 -5.53 -11.06
CA SER A 152 -9.09 -5.17 -10.55
C SER A 152 -8.05 -5.27 -11.64
N PHE A 153 -7.23 -4.24 -11.81
CA PHE A 153 -6.17 -4.22 -12.80
C PHE A 153 -4.93 -3.50 -12.27
N PHE A 154 -3.77 -3.87 -12.82
CA PHE A 154 -2.51 -3.22 -12.49
C PHE A 154 -2.25 -2.02 -13.41
N VAL A 155 -1.78 -0.96 -12.81
CA VAL A 155 -1.26 0.21 -13.50
C VAL A 155 0.23 0.31 -13.20
N ILE A 156 1.04 0.44 -14.23
CA ILE A 156 2.48 0.66 -14.11
C ILE A 156 2.74 2.13 -14.38
N THR A 157 3.35 2.84 -13.44
CA THR A 157 3.62 4.27 -13.56
C THR A 157 5.08 4.57 -13.82
N ASN A 158 5.37 5.76 -14.34
CA ASN A 158 6.72 6.22 -14.64
C ASN A 158 7.56 6.38 -13.37
N SER A 159 6.91 6.80 -12.27
CA SER A 159 7.53 6.96 -10.95
C SER A 159 6.57 6.59 -9.82
N VAL A 160 7.09 6.39 -8.61
CA VAL A 160 6.28 6.15 -7.41
C VAL A 160 5.39 7.35 -7.08
N GLU A 161 5.86 8.56 -7.33
CA GLU A 161 5.13 9.80 -7.07
C GLU A 161 3.91 9.96 -7.99
N ASP A 162 3.99 9.39 -9.19
CA ASP A 162 2.90 9.44 -10.17
C ASP A 162 1.77 8.44 -9.87
N ASN A 163 1.97 7.48 -8.97
CA ASN A 163 0.98 6.47 -8.63
C ASN A 163 -0.38 7.07 -8.23
N PHE A 164 -0.38 8.11 -7.37
CA PHE A 164 -1.61 8.75 -6.93
C PHE A 164 -2.27 9.58 -8.03
N LYS A 165 -1.46 10.29 -8.82
CA LYS A 165 -1.95 11.09 -9.95
C LYS A 165 -2.57 10.19 -11.00
N ALA A 166 -1.86 9.13 -11.39
CA ALA A 166 -2.36 8.12 -12.33
C ALA A 166 -3.66 7.48 -11.85
N CYS A 167 -3.69 7.03 -10.59
CA CYS A 167 -4.85 6.37 -10.01
C CYS A 167 -6.07 7.32 -9.96
N SER A 168 -5.89 8.55 -9.52
CA SER A 168 -6.95 9.56 -9.47
C SER A 168 -7.48 9.87 -10.86
N TRP A 169 -6.60 10.16 -11.80
CA TRP A 169 -6.95 10.47 -13.18
C TRP A 169 -7.69 9.32 -13.88
N ILE A 170 -7.16 8.08 -13.73
CA ILE A 170 -7.79 6.89 -14.33
C ILE A 170 -9.18 6.65 -13.74
N LYS A 171 -9.34 6.72 -12.41
CA LYS A 171 -10.64 6.53 -11.76
C LYS A 171 -11.65 7.57 -12.23
N GLU A 172 -11.26 8.84 -12.26
CA GLU A 172 -12.14 9.92 -12.71
C GLU A 172 -12.58 9.73 -14.17
N LYS A 173 -11.64 9.40 -15.06
CA LYS A 173 -11.95 9.16 -16.48
C LYS A 173 -12.81 7.93 -16.70
N LEU A 174 -12.58 6.85 -15.94
CA LEU A 174 -13.41 5.65 -15.98
C LEU A 174 -14.85 5.96 -15.59
N VAL A 175 -15.06 6.63 -14.47
CA VAL A 175 -16.39 7.03 -13.98
C VAL A 175 -17.11 7.87 -15.02
N GLN A 176 -16.44 8.91 -15.54
CA GLN A 176 -17.02 9.82 -16.55
C GLN A 176 -17.38 9.13 -17.87
N THR A 177 -16.57 8.16 -18.28
CA THR A 177 -16.78 7.46 -19.55
C THR A 177 -17.87 6.41 -19.42
N LEU A 178 -17.80 5.56 -18.39
CA LEU A 178 -18.77 4.49 -18.18
C LEU A 178 -20.17 5.02 -17.87
N ALA A 179 -20.27 6.16 -17.19
CA ALA A 179 -21.57 6.82 -16.99
C ALA A 179 -22.26 7.25 -18.29
N LYS A 180 -21.49 7.59 -19.35
CA LYS A 180 -22.07 7.91 -20.68
C LYS A 180 -22.60 6.68 -21.40
N ASP A 181 -22.05 5.53 -21.09
CA ASP A 181 -22.39 4.24 -21.68
C ASP A 181 -23.44 3.47 -20.83
N ASP A 182 -24.11 4.17 -19.91
CA ASP A 182 -25.15 3.63 -19.02
C ASP A 182 -24.64 2.43 -18.18
N ILE A 183 -23.39 2.52 -17.74
CA ILE A 183 -22.78 1.55 -16.81
C ILE A 183 -22.73 2.15 -15.42
N HIS A 184 -23.37 1.49 -14.47
CA HIS A 184 -23.54 1.99 -13.11
C HIS A 184 -22.39 1.55 -12.19
N ILE A 185 -21.80 2.54 -11.54
CA ILE A 185 -20.83 2.32 -10.44
C ILE A 185 -21.63 2.35 -9.15
N PRO A 186 -21.74 1.21 -8.45
CA PRO A 186 -22.58 1.15 -7.26
C PRO A 186 -21.95 1.93 -6.12
N TYR A 187 -22.81 2.65 -5.38
CA TYR A 187 -22.49 3.13 -4.05
C TYR A 187 -22.81 2.01 -3.04
N ASN A 188 -22.21 2.05 -1.86
CA ASN A 188 -22.57 1.12 -0.79
C ASN A 188 -24.05 1.26 -0.46
N VAL A 189 -24.86 0.31 -0.91
CA VAL A 189 -26.29 0.25 -0.60
C VAL A 189 -26.44 -0.63 0.62
N LEU A 190 -26.95 -0.06 1.72
CA LEU A 190 -27.40 -0.79 2.89
C LEU A 190 -28.87 -1.21 2.66
N ASP A 191 -29.10 -2.45 2.29
CA ASP A 191 -30.46 -3.04 2.30
C ASP A 191 -30.91 -3.26 3.73
N VAL A 192 -31.68 -2.32 4.27
CA VAL A 192 -32.31 -2.44 5.59
C VAL A 192 -33.65 -3.17 5.43
N ASN A 193 -33.68 -4.48 5.65
CA ASN A 193 -34.92 -5.25 5.76
C ASN A 193 -35.58 -4.98 7.13
N ILE A 194 -36.48 -4.01 7.17
CA ILE A 194 -37.34 -3.76 8.34
C ILE A 194 -38.43 -4.86 8.36
N LYS A 195 -38.28 -5.87 9.22
CA LYS A 195 -39.37 -6.78 9.55
C LYS A 195 -40.29 -6.06 10.49
N GLU A 196 -41.45 -5.59 10.00
CA GLU A 196 -42.53 -5.14 10.86
C GLU A 196 -43.06 -6.34 11.67
N HIS A 197 -42.79 -6.35 12.98
CA HIS A 197 -43.50 -7.23 13.91
C HIS A 197 -44.89 -6.66 14.07
N SER A 198 -45.89 -7.26 13.40
CA SER A 198 -47.30 -7.05 13.72
C SER A 198 -47.55 -7.65 15.09
N HIS A 199 -47.75 -6.80 16.10
CA HIS A 199 -48.33 -7.18 17.36
C HIS A 199 -49.81 -7.52 17.13
N GLY A 200 -50.14 -8.83 17.17
CA GLY A 200 -51.48 -9.32 17.30
C GLY A 200 -51.86 -9.42 18.79
#